data_bf41c3854eaa6a726b9331bf56c979fe
#
_entry.id   bf41c3854eaa6a726b9331bf56c979fe
#
_cell.length_a   1.000
_cell.length_b   1.000
_cell.length_c   1.000
_cell.angle_alpha   90.00
_cell.angle_beta   90.00
_cell.angle_gamma   90.00
#
_symmetry.space_group_name_H-M   'P 1'
#
loop_
_entity.id
_entity.type
_entity.pdbx_description
1 polymer ?
#
loop_
_entity_poly.entity_id
_entity_poly.type
_entity_poly.pdbx_seq_one_letter_code
_entity_poly.pdbx_strand_id
1 'polypeptide(L)'
;MKFSIAIITLASAMSISASPLPFLHKRELGGVLLCTGANSTGTCSYEVYELDKCHQLKEPFYHNTTTFSPDGEEFYCYPRTTSCTDSCRSPTGCTFGSVDYNYENKNNLTAIGWNDIISSFDCTRR
;
A
#
# COMPACT_ATOMS: atom_id res chain seq x y z
N MET A 1 -52.96 4.75 -36.87
CA MET A 1 -52.47 4.66 -36.59
C MET A 1 -51.66 4.41 -35.98
N LYS A 2 -51.23 4.40 -35.66
CA LYS A 2 -50.47 4.23 -35.20
C LYS A 2 -49.65 4.07 -34.51
N PHE A 3 -49.03 4.00 -34.13
CA PHE A 3 -48.27 3.81 -33.62
C PHE A 3 -47.47 3.61 -32.94
N SER A 4 -46.97 3.48 -32.68
CA SER A 4 -46.27 3.32 -32.23
C SER A 4 -45.50 3.18 -31.55
N ILE A 5 -45.02 3.06 -31.21
CA ILE A 5 -44.33 2.91 -30.70
C ILE A 5 -43.47 2.76 -30.06
N ALA A 6 -43.06 2.66 -29.84
CA ALA A 6 -42.24 2.54 -29.39
C ALA A 6 -41.48 2.42 -28.71
N ILE A 7 -41.06 2.25 -28.42
CA ILE A 7 -40.33 2.10 -27.90
C ILE A 7 -39.55 1.99 -27.21
N ILE A 8 -39.11 1.89 -26.98
CA ILE A 8 -38.36 1.75 -26.47
C ILE A 8 -37.62 1.61 -25.82
N THR A 9 -37.24 1.47 -25.62
CA THR A 9 -36.48 1.31 -25.11
C THR A 9 -35.66 1.24 -24.44
N LEU A 10 -35.27 1.10 -24.23
CA LEU A 10 -34.47 0.95 -23.69
C LEU A 10 -33.72 0.85 -22.96
N ALA A 11 -33.33 0.78 -22.80
CA ALA A 11 -32.55 0.68 -22.27
C ALA A 11 -31.85 0.58 -21.62
N SER A 12 -31.48 0.36 -21.44
CA SER A 12 -30.69 0.20 -20.91
C SER A 12 -29.92 0.22 -20.28
N ALA A 13 -29.57 0.20 -20.09
CA ALA A 13 -28.73 0.19 -19.58
C ALA A 13 -28.04 0.03 -18.89
N MET A 14 -27.63 -0.15 -18.72
CA MET A 14 -26.87 -0.35 -18.15
C MET A 14 -26.16 -0.36 -17.50
N SER A 15 -25.85 -0.39 -17.37
CA SER A 15 -25.11 -0.46 -16.82
C SER A 15 -24.37 -0.50 -16.30
N ILE A 16 -23.91 -0.57 -16.14
CA ILE A 16 -23.16 -0.75 -15.74
C ILE A 16 -22.55 -0.76 -15.06
N SER A 17 -22.24 -0.80 -14.77
CA SER A 17 -21.65 -0.82 -14.20
C SER A 17 -20.87 -0.92 -13.68
N ALA A 18 -20.57 -1.08 -13.47
CA ALA A 18 -19.88 -1.26 -13.04
C ALA A 18 -19.09 -1.25 -12.50
N SER A 19 -18.65 -1.27 -12.37
CA SER A 19 -17.88 -1.32 -12.00
C SER A 19 -17.19 -1.02 -11.35
N PRO A 20 -16.77 -0.90 -10.95
CA PRO A 20 -16.04 -0.62 -10.40
C PRO A 20 -15.44 -0.73 -9.60
N LEU A 21 -15.37 -0.75 -9.32
CA LEU A 21 -14.90 -1.11 -8.60
C LEU A 21 -13.63 -1.46 -8.40
N PRO A 22 -12.82 -1.22 -9.09
CA PRO A 22 -11.50 -1.68 -8.96
C PRO A 22 -10.82 -1.30 -7.73
N PHE A 23 -11.03 -0.13 -7.27
CA PHE A 23 -10.37 0.13 -6.09
C PHE A 23 -11.09 -0.39 -4.92
N LEU A 24 -12.06 -1.09 -5.19
CA LEU A 24 -12.57 -1.89 -4.17
C LEU A 24 -11.80 -3.08 -4.04
N HIS A 25 -10.55 -3.02 -4.32
CA HIS A 25 -9.74 -4.17 -4.30
C HIS A 25 -9.81 -4.84 -2.98
N LYS A 26 -9.67 -6.10 -2.95
CA LYS A 26 -9.60 -6.82 -1.77
C LYS A 26 -8.31 -6.51 -1.13
N ARG A 27 -8.26 -6.66 0.15
CA ARG A 27 -7.03 -6.58 0.87
C ARG A 27 -6.22 -7.81 0.53
N GLU A 28 -5.08 -7.59 -0.05
CA GLU A 28 -4.22 -8.68 -0.47
C GLU A 28 -3.16 -8.92 0.58
N LEU A 29 -2.89 -10.18 0.87
CA LEU A 29 -1.83 -10.53 1.79
C LEU A 29 -0.52 -10.04 1.20
N GLY A 30 0.14 -9.13 1.90
CA GLY A 30 1.36 -8.53 1.41
C GLY A 30 1.16 -7.20 0.69
N GLY A 31 -0.07 -6.72 0.57
CA GLY A 31 -0.32 -5.44 -0.08
C GLY A 31 0.13 -4.27 0.77
N VAL A 32 0.95 -3.38 0.23
CA VAL A 32 1.47 -2.23 0.96
C VAL A 32 1.37 -0.99 0.09
N LEU A 33 0.83 0.06 0.68
CA LEU A 33 0.78 1.36 0.04
C LEU A 33 1.96 2.19 0.50
N LEU A 34 2.74 2.68 -0.45
CA LEU A 34 3.88 3.56 -0.18
C LEU A 34 3.59 4.93 -0.77
N CYS A 35 3.81 5.98 -0.02
CA CYS A 35 3.65 7.33 -0.54
C CYS A 35 4.79 8.21 -0.05
N THR A 36 5.18 9.17 -0.88
CA THR A 36 6.23 10.10 -0.50
C THR A 36 5.73 11.14 0.49
N GLY A 37 4.42 11.38 0.53
CA GLY A 37 3.83 12.33 1.47
C GLY A 37 3.02 11.65 2.54
N ALA A 38 2.61 12.41 3.53
CA ALA A 38 1.78 11.91 4.62
C ALA A 38 0.34 11.75 4.16
N ASN A 39 -0.37 10.86 4.83
CA ASN A 39 -1.80 10.65 4.60
C ASN A 39 -2.10 10.35 3.14
N SER A 40 -1.30 9.46 2.57
CA SER A 40 -1.48 8.96 1.20
C SER A 40 -1.37 10.07 0.16
N THR A 41 -0.47 11.01 0.37
CA THR A 41 -0.26 12.10 -0.59
C THR A 41 1.09 11.97 -1.28
N GLY A 42 1.31 12.82 -2.26
CA GLY A 42 2.53 12.79 -3.03
C GLY A 42 2.46 11.69 -4.08
N THR A 43 3.59 11.09 -4.39
CA THR A 43 3.65 9.96 -5.31
C THR A 43 3.38 8.70 -4.53
N CYS A 44 2.42 7.91 -4.97
CA CYS A 44 2.02 6.69 -4.25
C CYS A 44 2.10 5.48 -5.17
N SER A 45 2.37 4.31 -4.56
CA SER A 45 2.41 3.05 -5.25
C SER A 45 1.84 1.98 -4.32
N TYR A 46 0.93 1.17 -4.85
CA TYR A 46 0.40 0.03 -4.12
C TYR A 46 0.78 -1.23 -4.86
N GLU A 47 1.44 -2.15 -4.16
CA GLU A 47 1.82 -3.43 -4.75
C GLU A 47 1.63 -4.53 -3.72
N VAL A 48 1.48 -5.75 -4.19
CA VAL A 48 1.43 -6.91 -3.33
C VAL A 48 2.83 -7.52 -3.32
N TYR A 49 3.45 -7.52 -2.15
CA TYR A 49 4.83 -7.95 -2.00
C TYR A 49 4.89 -9.37 -1.46
N GLU A 50 5.83 -10.13 -1.96
CA GLU A 50 6.03 -11.50 -1.51
C GLU A 50 6.48 -11.48 -0.05
N LEU A 51 5.87 -12.34 0.77
CA LEU A 51 6.19 -12.41 2.18
C LEU A 51 7.55 -13.07 2.41
N ASP A 52 8.15 -12.74 3.55
CA ASP A 52 9.43 -13.34 3.97
C ASP A 52 10.54 -13.13 2.96
N LYS A 53 10.53 -11.95 2.34
CA LYS A 53 11.53 -11.60 1.36
C LYS A 53 11.81 -10.12 1.49
N CYS A 54 13.08 -9.73 1.40
CA CYS A 54 13.44 -8.32 1.49
C CYS A 54 13.09 -7.62 0.19
N HIS A 55 12.47 -6.44 0.32
CA HIS A 55 12.10 -5.63 -0.84
C HIS A 55 12.85 -4.32 -0.77
N GLN A 56 13.70 -4.08 -1.77
CA GLN A 56 14.48 -2.87 -1.83
C GLN A 56 13.61 -1.74 -2.38
N LEU A 57 13.56 -0.62 -1.68
CA LEU A 57 12.84 0.53 -2.17
C LEU A 57 13.60 1.18 -3.31
N LYS A 58 12.84 1.68 -4.28
CA LYS A 58 13.39 2.36 -5.45
C LYS A 58 12.88 3.79 -5.45
N GLU A 59 13.47 4.63 -6.30
CA GLU A 59 12.99 5.99 -6.43
C GLU A 59 11.55 6.00 -6.93
N PRO A 60 10.70 6.87 -6.45
CA PRO A 60 11.03 7.99 -5.55
C PRO A 60 10.90 7.64 -4.07
N PHE A 61 10.72 6.39 -3.72
CA PHE A 61 10.42 6.00 -2.33
C PHE A 61 11.66 5.77 -1.48
N TYR A 62 12.80 5.52 -2.08
CA TYR A 62 14.02 5.26 -1.36
C TYR A 62 14.39 6.48 -0.52
N HIS A 63 14.50 6.30 0.79
CA HIS A 63 14.77 7.38 1.73
C HIS A 63 13.78 8.54 1.60
N ASN A 64 12.57 8.23 1.15
CA ASN A 64 11.57 9.28 0.96
C ASN A 64 10.16 8.70 1.04
N THR A 65 9.91 7.90 2.08
CA THR A 65 8.61 7.28 2.28
C THR A 65 8.01 7.79 3.57
N THR A 66 6.89 8.49 3.46
CA THR A 66 6.20 9.03 4.62
C THR A 66 4.96 8.23 4.98
N THR A 67 4.28 7.66 3.96
CA THR A 67 3.19 6.72 4.21
C THR A 67 3.71 5.32 3.90
N PHE A 68 3.57 4.42 4.87
CA PHE A 68 3.94 3.01 4.72
C PHE A 68 2.80 2.22 5.33
N SER A 69 1.85 1.82 4.51
CA SER A 69 0.58 1.31 5.00
C SER A 69 0.29 -0.11 4.50
N PRO A 70 0.55 -1.11 5.32
CA PRO A 70 0.11 -2.47 5.01
C PRO A 70 -1.40 -2.53 4.95
N ASP A 71 -1.93 -3.26 3.97
CA ASP A 71 -3.34 -3.26 3.66
C ASP A 71 -4.06 -4.51 4.14
N GLY A 72 -3.79 -4.96 5.34
CA GLY A 72 -4.48 -6.10 5.88
C GLY A 72 -3.96 -6.47 7.25
N GLU A 73 -4.81 -7.13 8.02
CA GLU A 73 -4.47 -7.49 9.39
C GLU A 73 -3.78 -8.84 9.52
N GLU A 74 -3.62 -9.55 8.41
CA GLU A 74 -3.06 -10.89 8.44
C GLU A 74 -1.55 -10.93 8.25
N PHE A 75 -0.93 -9.79 8.15
CA PHE A 75 0.50 -9.70 8.01
C PHE A 75 1.01 -8.37 8.57
N TYR A 76 2.32 -8.29 8.76
CA TYR A 76 2.94 -7.06 9.22
C TYR A 76 4.31 -6.95 8.56
N CYS A 77 4.86 -5.75 8.56
CA CYS A 77 6.10 -5.46 7.85
C CYS A 77 7.10 -4.77 8.76
N TYR A 78 8.37 -4.94 8.44
CA TYR A 78 9.46 -4.27 9.16
C TYR A 78 10.17 -3.33 8.19
N PRO A 79 9.94 -2.02 8.29
CA PRO A 79 10.75 -1.07 7.53
C PRO A 79 12.16 -1.02 8.12
N ARG A 80 13.15 -0.90 7.26
CA ARG A 80 14.55 -0.93 7.68
C ARG A 80 15.34 0.20 7.08
N THR A 81 16.36 0.65 7.82
CA THR A 81 17.24 1.68 7.31
C THR A 81 18.34 1.10 6.43
N THR A 82 18.50 -0.24 6.45
CA THR A 82 19.53 -0.90 5.64
C THR A 82 18.96 -1.38 4.34
N SER A 83 19.82 -1.52 3.33
CA SER A 83 19.43 -2.12 2.04
C SER A 83 19.31 -3.61 2.19
N CYS A 84 18.67 -4.25 1.22
CA CYS A 84 18.53 -5.71 1.23
C CYS A 84 19.88 -6.42 1.15
N THR A 85 20.89 -5.75 0.59
CA THR A 85 22.22 -6.35 0.49
C THR A 85 23.03 -6.17 1.75
N ASP A 86 22.56 -5.34 2.68
CA ASP A 86 23.29 -5.09 3.91
C ASP A 86 22.75 -5.93 5.04
N SER A 87 23.59 -6.27 5.98
CA SER A 87 23.16 -7.04 7.14
C SER A 87 22.78 -6.09 8.26
N CYS A 88 21.66 -6.36 8.88
CA CYS A 88 21.29 -5.65 10.09
C CYS A 88 21.82 -6.47 11.26
N ARG A 89 22.74 -5.88 12.00
CA ARG A 89 23.39 -6.61 13.08
C ARG A 89 22.59 -6.64 14.35
N SER A 90 21.62 -5.76 14.44
CA SER A 90 20.80 -5.64 15.63
C SER A 90 19.35 -5.80 15.24
N PRO A 91 18.61 -6.65 15.94
CA PRO A 91 17.18 -6.78 15.62
C PRO A 91 16.43 -5.47 15.73
N THR A 92 16.94 -4.54 16.53
CA THR A 92 16.26 -3.27 16.71
C THR A 92 17.06 -2.09 16.18
N GLY A 93 18.26 -2.33 15.68
CA GLY A 93 19.11 -1.23 15.22
C GLY A 93 18.75 -0.72 13.85
N CYS A 94 18.09 -1.52 13.04
CA CYS A 94 17.79 -1.17 11.67
C CYS A 94 16.30 -0.98 11.42
N THR A 95 15.47 -1.17 12.42
CA THR A 95 14.03 -0.99 12.29
C THR A 95 13.49 -0.47 13.60
N PHE A 96 12.40 0.32 13.53
CA PHE A 96 11.76 0.77 14.75
C PHE A 96 10.73 -0.26 15.23
N GLY A 97 10.50 -1.31 14.46
CA GLY A 97 9.54 -2.32 14.83
C GLY A 97 8.60 -2.64 13.70
N SER A 98 7.60 -3.44 14.00
CA SER A 98 6.65 -3.84 12.97
C SER A 98 5.61 -2.76 12.71
N VAL A 99 5.18 -2.70 11.47
CA VAL A 99 4.08 -1.85 11.05
C VAL A 99 3.01 -2.78 10.51
N ASP A 100 1.81 -2.69 11.06
CA ASP A 100 0.70 -3.48 10.55
C ASP A 100 -0.44 -2.57 10.17
N TYR A 101 -1.56 -3.17 9.81
CA TYR A 101 -2.72 -2.42 9.36
C TYR A 101 -3.21 -1.42 10.42
N ASN A 102 -3.00 -1.72 11.69
CA ASN A 102 -3.47 -0.89 12.78
C ASN A 102 -2.42 0.02 13.39
N TYR A 103 -1.24 0.08 12.79
CA TYR A 103 -0.18 0.94 13.34
C TYR A 103 -0.59 2.40 13.17
N GLU A 104 -0.58 3.13 14.29
CA GLU A 104 -1.14 4.48 14.31
C GLU A 104 -0.39 5.47 13.43
N ASN A 105 0.90 5.29 13.21
CA ASN A 105 1.70 6.23 12.42
C ASN A 105 1.96 5.77 11.00
N LYS A 106 1.26 4.75 10.53
CA LYS A 106 1.52 4.21 9.19
C LYS A 106 1.31 5.24 8.09
N ASN A 107 0.46 6.20 8.31
CA ASN A 107 0.17 7.22 7.32
C ASN A 107 1.04 8.47 7.48
N ASN A 108 1.86 8.53 8.50
CA ASN A 108 2.72 9.68 8.70
C ASN A 108 3.95 9.32 9.53
N LEU A 109 4.95 8.77 8.87
CA LEU A 109 6.16 8.36 9.55
C LEU A 109 6.98 9.53 10.05
N THR A 110 6.63 10.75 9.65
CA THR A 110 7.26 11.94 10.19
C THR A 110 7.08 12.03 11.70
N ALA A 111 5.97 11.50 12.20
CA ALA A 111 5.69 11.55 13.64
C ALA A 111 6.75 10.84 14.47
N ILE A 112 7.47 9.89 13.88
CA ILE A 112 8.53 9.16 14.59
C ILE A 112 9.89 9.40 13.97
N GLY A 113 10.00 10.36 13.04
CA GLY A 113 11.28 10.69 12.43
C GLY A 113 11.78 9.70 11.41
N TRP A 114 10.89 8.89 10.84
CA TRP A 114 11.28 7.85 9.90
C TRP A 114 10.90 8.14 8.45
N ASN A 115 10.50 9.36 8.16
CA ASN A 115 10.00 9.69 6.83
C ASN A 115 11.05 9.71 5.72
N ASP A 116 12.33 9.82 6.08
CA ASP A 116 13.38 9.96 5.05
C ASP A 116 14.47 8.91 5.14
N ILE A 117 14.28 7.83 5.86
CA ILE A 117 15.38 6.92 6.12
C ILE A 117 15.13 5.45 5.77
N ILE A 118 13.97 5.11 5.26
CA ILE A 118 13.69 3.71 4.93
C ILE A 118 14.36 3.34 3.62
N SER A 119 15.13 2.25 3.63
CA SER A 119 15.79 1.73 2.44
C SER A 119 15.13 0.48 1.92
N SER A 120 14.60 -0.35 2.81
CA SER A 120 14.03 -1.64 2.43
C SER A 120 13.02 -2.06 3.47
N PHE A 121 12.29 -3.13 3.18
CA PHE A 121 11.37 -3.70 4.16
C PHE A 121 11.11 -5.16 3.82
N ASP A 122 10.58 -5.88 4.79
CA ASP A 122 10.09 -7.24 4.55
C ASP A 122 8.81 -7.41 5.33
N CYS A 123 7.97 -8.30 4.86
CA CYS A 123 6.67 -8.55 5.49
C CYS A 123 6.53 -10.03 5.81
N THR A 124 5.78 -10.33 6.86
CA THR A 124 5.62 -11.68 7.35
C THR A 124 4.15 -11.90 7.72
N ARG A 125 3.66 -13.09 7.46
CA ARG A 125 2.30 -13.44 7.84
C ARG A 125 2.19 -13.49 9.36
N ARG A 126 1.07 -12.96 9.87
CA ARG A 126 0.82 -12.97 11.29
C ARG A 126 0.37 -14.35 11.76
#